data_bd7984b56f5be3ba35c29d086f5566a6
#
_entry.id   bd7984b56f5be3ba35c29d086f5566a6
#
_cell.length_a   1.000
_cell.length_b   1.000
_cell.length_c   1.000
_cell.angle_alpha   90.00
_cell.angle_beta   90.00
_cell.angle_gamma   90.00
#
_symmetry.space_group_name_H-M   'P 1'
#
loop_
_entity.id
_entity.type
_entity.pdbx_description
1 polymer ?
#
loop_
_entity_poly.entity_id
_entity_poly.type
_entity_poly.pdbx_seq_one_letter_code
_entity_poly.pdbx_strand_id
1 'polypeptide(L)'
;MHSEAHVYATYLSRASWKIHRNSLGVILRRTLPGYVLFKLPADPFCQLRSYTLTESYAGGGTYQKAAGVRFGYIRFQACPE
;
A
#
# COMPACT_ATOMS: atom_id res chain seq x y z
N MET A 1 8.02 -20.69 0.25
CA MET A 1 6.59 -20.47 0.19
C MET A 1 6.09 -19.80 1.45
N HIS A 2 5.46 -18.70 1.32
CA HIS A 2 5.07 -17.91 2.48
C HIS A 2 3.61 -17.57 2.46
N SER A 3 2.84 -18.50 1.98
CA SER A 3 1.42 -18.29 1.88
C SER A 3 0.73 -18.26 3.23
N GLU A 4 1.48 -18.47 4.28
CA GLU A 4 0.90 -18.60 5.61
C GLU A 4 0.64 -17.30 6.31
N ALA A 5 1.06 -16.18 5.75
CA ALA A 5 0.75 -14.91 6.34
C ALA A 5 -0.76 -14.71 6.36
N HIS A 6 -1.29 -14.43 7.53
CA HIS A 6 -2.72 -14.20 7.70
C HIS A 6 -2.99 -12.71 7.74
N VAL A 7 -3.77 -12.24 6.78
CA VAL A 7 -4.13 -10.82 6.71
C VAL A 7 -5.42 -10.60 7.47
N TYR A 8 -5.36 -9.78 8.52
CA TYR A 8 -6.53 -9.47 9.33
C TYR A 8 -7.34 -8.32 8.76
N ALA A 9 -6.66 -7.31 8.24
CA ALA A 9 -7.36 -6.14 7.74
C ALA A 9 -6.43 -5.32 6.85
N THR A 10 -7.04 -4.55 5.97
CA THR A 10 -6.34 -3.53 5.20
C THR A 10 -7.08 -2.22 5.37
N TYR A 11 -6.33 -1.13 5.44
CA TYR A 11 -6.88 0.20 5.64
C TYR A 11 -6.30 1.14 4.61
N LEU A 12 -7.09 2.09 4.14
CA LEU A 12 -6.61 3.17 3.28
C LEU A 12 -6.44 4.41 4.13
N SER A 13 -5.30 5.08 3.97
CA SER A 13 -5.06 6.37 4.64
C SER A 13 -5.80 7.51 3.95
N ARG A 14 -6.13 7.32 2.69
CA ARG A 14 -6.86 8.30 1.90
C ARG A 14 -7.98 7.60 1.15
N ALA A 15 -9.07 8.32 0.93
CA ALA A 15 -10.20 7.79 0.18
C ALA A 15 -9.96 7.83 -1.32
N SER A 16 -8.97 8.58 -1.78
CA SER A 16 -8.73 8.76 -3.21
C SER A 16 -7.24 8.81 -3.49
N TRP A 17 -6.91 8.55 -4.74
CA TRP A 17 -5.53 8.60 -5.22
C TRP A 17 -4.99 10.02 -5.18
N LYS A 18 -3.71 10.15 -4.85
CA LYS A 18 -2.99 11.40 -4.95
C LYS A 18 -2.30 11.46 -6.31
N ILE A 19 -2.63 12.48 -7.09
CA ILE A 19 -2.05 12.67 -8.42
C ILE A 19 -0.75 13.47 -8.28
N HIS A 20 0.31 12.97 -8.89
CA HIS A 20 1.61 13.64 -8.91
C HIS A 20 1.86 14.22 -10.29
N ARG A 21 2.20 15.50 -10.33
CA ARG A 21 2.46 16.22 -11.57
C ARG A 21 3.86 16.82 -11.53
N ASN A 22 4.43 17.03 -12.72
CA ASN A 22 5.70 17.76 -12.79
C ASN A 22 5.43 19.28 -12.78
N SER A 23 6.47 20.08 -12.94
CA SER A 23 6.35 21.55 -12.89
C SER A 23 5.54 22.11 -14.04
N LEU A 24 5.36 21.35 -15.11
CA LEU A 24 4.55 21.76 -16.26
C LEU A 24 3.09 21.29 -16.16
N GLY A 25 2.72 20.65 -15.05
CA GLY A 25 1.38 20.15 -14.86
C GLY A 25 1.10 18.80 -15.51
N VAL A 26 2.12 18.14 -16.05
CA VAL A 26 1.96 16.83 -16.68
C VAL A 26 1.84 15.76 -15.61
N ILE A 27 0.84 14.90 -15.72
CA ILE A 27 0.62 13.83 -14.77
C ILE A 27 1.70 12.77 -14.96
N LEU A 28 2.37 12.39 -13.87
CA LEU A 28 3.42 11.39 -13.87
C LEU A 28 2.92 10.04 -13.33
N ARG A 29 2.22 10.08 -12.22
CA ARG A 29 1.76 8.87 -11.52
C ARG A 29 0.72 9.24 -10.49
N ARG A 30 0.13 8.23 -9.89
CA ARG A 30 -0.73 8.42 -8.73
C ARG A 30 -0.36 7.42 -7.65
N THR A 31 -0.59 7.79 -6.40
CA THR A 31 -0.28 6.96 -5.26
C THR A 31 -1.46 6.83 -4.32
N LEU A 32 -1.54 5.72 -3.64
CA LEU A 32 -2.58 5.45 -2.66
C LEU A 32 -1.93 4.82 -1.43
N PRO A 33 -1.84 5.54 -0.32
CA PRO A 33 -1.25 5.00 0.89
C PRO A 33 -2.28 4.23 1.72
N GLY A 34 -1.79 3.27 2.49
CA GLY A 34 -2.63 2.50 3.37
C GLY A 34 -1.82 1.73 4.38
N TYR A 35 -2.51 0.86 5.11
CA TYR A 35 -1.92 -0.02 6.11
C TYR A 35 -2.47 -1.41 5.94
N VAL A 36 -1.64 -2.39 6.25
CA VAL A 36 -2.07 -3.78 6.30
C VAL A 36 -1.70 -4.37 7.66
N LEU A 37 -2.63 -5.07 8.27
CA LEU A 37 -2.42 -5.77 9.54
C LEU A 37 -2.39 -7.25 9.25
N PHE A 38 -1.27 -7.89 9.55
CA PHE A 38 -1.09 -9.30 9.25
C PHE A 38 -0.21 -9.97 10.29
N LYS A 39 -0.21 -11.30 10.27
CA LYS A 39 0.58 -12.11 11.17
C LYS A 39 1.35 -13.14 10.36
N LEU A 40 2.63 -13.28 10.63
CA LEU A 40 3.43 -14.36 10.09
C LEU A 40 3.29 -15.59 10.98
N PRO A 41 3.42 -16.80 10.41
CA PRO A 41 3.13 -18.01 11.19
C PRO A 41 4.03 -18.20 12.41
N ALA A 42 5.28 -17.73 12.32
CA ALA A 42 6.22 -17.93 13.41
C ALA A 42 6.18 -16.82 14.46
N ASP A 43 5.44 -15.76 14.22
CA ASP A 43 5.41 -14.61 15.11
C ASP A 43 4.21 -14.65 16.04
N PRO A 44 4.41 -14.34 17.33
CA PRO A 44 3.29 -14.27 18.26
C PRO A 44 2.50 -12.97 18.14
N PHE A 45 3.02 -11.99 17.41
CA PHE A 45 2.38 -10.67 17.29
C PHE A 45 1.98 -10.41 15.85
N CYS A 46 1.00 -9.53 15.69
CA CYS A 46 0.67 -8.99 14.40
C CYS A 46 1.59 -7.83 14.06
N GLN A 47 1.74 -7.58 12.76
CA GLN A 47 2.47 -6.44 12.24
C GLN A 47 1.51 -5.51 11.53
N LEU A 48 1.62 -4.23 11.84
CA LEU A 48 0.94 -3.19 11.09
C LEU A 48 1.98 -2.51 10.22
N ARG A 49 1.82 -2.61 8.91
CA ARG A 49 2.75 -2.04 7.94
C ARG A 49 2.06 -1.00 7.09
N SER A 50 2.73 0.13 6.91
CA SER A 50 2.27 1.08 5.92
C SER A 50 2.71 0.63 4.53
N TYR A 51 1.92 0.94 3.53
CA TYR A 51 2.28 0.68 2.15
C TYR A 51 1.80 1.83 1.28
N THR A 52 2.41 1.96 0.11
CA THR A 52 1.99 2.92 -0.89
C THR A 52 1.90 2.19 -2.23
N LEU A 53 0.72 2.21 -2.81
CA LEU A 53 0.54 1.71 -4.17
C LEU A 53 0.87 2.82 -5.14
N THR A 54 1.58 2.50 -6.21
CA THR A 54 1.97 3.48 -7.22
C THR A 54 1.55 2.98 -8.59
N GLU A 55 0.88 3.83 -9.34
CA GLU A 55 0.51 3.55 -10.72
C GLU A 55 1.04 4.66 -11.60
N SER A 56 1.83 4.29 -12.61
CA SER A 56 2.36 5.24 -13.57
C SER A 56 1.28 5.68 -14.54
N TYR A 57 1.34 6.95 -14.94
CA TYR A 57 0.39 7.47 -15.91
C TYR A 57 0.73 6.94 -17.30
N ALA A 58 -0.25 6.38 -17.97
CA ALA A 58 -0.08 5.79 -19.31
C ALA A 58 -0.56 6.72 -20.42
N GLY A 59 -1.13 7.86 -20.07
CA GLY A 59 -1.68 8.79 -21.06
C GLY A 59 -3.16 8.57 -21.27
N GLY A 60 -3.82 9.59 -21.84
CA GLY A 60 -5.23 9.48 -22.18
C GLY A 60 -6.16 9.27 -21.00
N GLY A 61 -5.76 9.69 -19.80
CA GLY A 61 -6.57 9.50 -18.61
C GLY A 61 -6.47 8.11 -18.02
N THR A 62 -5.54 7.29 -18.45
CA THR A 62 -5.38 5.92 -17.96
C THR A 62 -4.09 5.75 -17.18
N TYR A 63 -4.06 4.75 -16.31
CA TYR A 63 -2.89 4.41 -15.50
C TYR A 63 -2.57 2.94 -15.68
N GLN A 64 -1.27 2.62 -15.60
CA GLN A 64 -0.83 1.24 -15.59
C GLN A 64 -1.17 0.64 -14.23
N LYS A 65 -1.53 -0.63 -14.23
CA LYS A 65 -1.80 -1.34 -12.99
C LYS A 65 -0.59 -1.23 -12.09
N ALA A 66 -0.85 -1.26 -10.79
CA ALA A 66 0.12 -1.01 -9.74
C ALA A 66 1.51 -1.41 -10.15
N ALA A 67 2.31 -0.42 -10.53
CA ALA A 67 3.68 -0.64 -10.94
C ALA A 67 4.56 -1.01 -9.77
N GLY A 68 4.10 -0.79 -8.54
CA GLY A 68 4.88 -1.16 -7.38
C GLY A 68 4.11 -0.94 -6.10
N VAL A 69 4.55 -1.68 -5.08
CA VAL A 69 4.09 -1.52 -3.71
C VAL A 69 5.32 -1.23 -2.88
N ARG A 70 5.31 -0.12 -2.18
CA ARG A 70 6.40 0.25 -1.29
C ARG A 70 5.93 0.11 0.14
N PHE A 71 6.65 -0.67 0.94
CA PHE A 71 6.38 -0.80 2.35
C PHE A 71 7.25 0.17 3.14
N GLY A 72 6.67 0.75 4.18
CA GLY A 72 7.38 1.71 5.00
C GLY A 72 7.30 1.34 6.48
N TYR A 73 6.56 2.13 7.22
CA TYR A 73 6.45 2.00 8.66
C TYR A 73 5.99 0.61 9.09
N ILE A 74 6.61 0.08 10.15
CA ILE A 74 6.24 -1.20 10.75
C ILE A 74 6.01 -0.98 12.24
N ARG A 75 4.94 -1.57 12.76
CA ARG A 75 4.68 -1.59 14.19
C ARG A 75 4.14 -2.96 14.57
N PHE A 76 4.65 -3.51 15.67
CA PHE A 76 4.15 -4.77 16.21
C PHE A 76 3.05 -4.48 17.21
N GLN A 77 2.02 -5.30 17.21
CA GLN A 77 0.90 -5.13 18.13
C GLN A 77 0.19 -6.46 18.32
N ALA A 78 -0.70 -6.50 19.30
CA ALA A 78 -1.51 -7.67 19.54
C ALA A 78 -2.47 -7.90 18.36
N CYS A 79 -2.68 -9.17 18.04
CA CYS A 79 -3.63 -9.50 16.98
C CYS A 79 -5.05 -9.32 17.46
N PRO A 80 -5.95 -8.89 16.57
CA PRO A 80 -7.38 -8.88 16.89
C PRO A 80 -7.88 -10.31 17.05
N GLU A 81 -8.90 -10.47 17.84
CA GLU A 81 -9.51 -11.78 18.08
C GLU A 81 -10.67 -12.04 17.18
#